data_a255923e0f47a936fc395827fc6a7903
#
_entry.id   a255923e0f47a936fc395827fc6a7903
#
_cell.length_a   1.000
_cell.length_b   1.000
_cell.length_c   1.000
_cell.angle_alpha   90.00
_cell.angle_beta   90.00
_cell.angle_gamma   90.00
#
_symmetry.space_group_name_H-M   'P 1'
#
loop_
_entity.id
_entity.type
_entity.pdbx_description
1 polymer ?
#
loop_
_entity_poly.entity_id
_entity_poly.type
_entity_poly.pdbx_seq_one_letter_code
_entity_poly.pdbx_strand_id
1 'polypeptide(L)' 'MFHLNSFVNEIKDIGRQMAEKINEPFDEECIYIQPTDEDEISIQYYGRERNAEVVIELGNVNEITYYDPNDIKEI' A
#
# COMPACT_ATOMS: atom_id res chain seq x y z
N MET A 1 20.53 -8.12 1.55
CA MET A 1 20.11 -8.15 0.99
C MET A 1 18.94 -8.31 0.56
N PHE A 2 18.02 -8.80 0.98
CA PHE A 2 16.91 -8.92 0.40
C PHE A 2 15.96 -7.92 0.70
N HIS A 3 16.11 -6.79 0.08
CA HIS A 3 15.17 -5.71 0.10
C HIS A 3 13.79 -6.13 -0.39
N LEU A 4 13.74 -7.17 -1.20
CA LEU A 4 12.47 -7.63 -1.72
C LEU A 4 11.52 -8.10 -0.63
N ASN A 5 12.03 -8.85 0.34
CA ASN A 5 11.19 -9.32 1.44
C ASN A 5 10.74 -8.15 2.32
N SER A 6 11.61 -7.20 2.56
CA SER A 6 11.24 -6.01 3.32
C SER A 6 10.14 -5.22 2.63
N PHE A 7 10.27 -5.07 1.32
CA PHE A 7 9.28 -4.34 0.55
C PHE A 7 7.91 -5.02 0.62
N VAL A 8 7.88 -6.35 0.47
CA VAL A 8 6.62 -7.09 0.56
C VAL A 8 5.99 -6.94 1.94
N ASN A 9 6.80 -7.02 2.98
CA ASN A 9 6.29 -6.87 4.34
C ASN A 9 5.77 -5.45 4.59
N GLU A 10 6.44 -4.45 4.05
CA GLU A 10 5.98 -3.07 4.17
C GLU A 10 4.66 -2.86 3.46
N ILE A 11 4.51 -3.44 2.26
CA ILE A 11 3.25 -3.36 1.52
C ILE A 11 2.12 -4.01 2.31
N LYS A 12 2.38 -5.15 2.94
CA LYS A 12 1.36 -5.81 3.76
C LYS A 12 0.98 -4.98 4.96
N ASP A 13 1.96 -4.32 5.59
CA ASP A 13 1.67 -3.45 6.72
C ASP A 13 0.82 -2.25 6.30
N ILE A 14 1.12 -1.69 5.12
CA ILE A 14 0.30 -0.61 4.58
C ILE A 14 -1.12 -1.13 4.31
N GLY A 15 -1.24 -2.33 3.75
CA GLY A 15 -2.53 -2.94 3.51
C GLY A 15 -3.35 -3.11 4.79
N ARG A 16 -2.69 -3.51 5.89
CA ARG A 16 -3.36 -3.62 7.18
C ARG A 16 -3.89 -2.27 7.66
N GLN A 17 -3.09 -1.22 7.47
CA GLN A 17 -3.51 0.11 7.85
C GLN A 17 -4.68 0.59 6.99
N MET A 18 -4.68 0.23 5.70
CA MET A 18 -5.78 0.57 4.81
C MET A 18 -7.06 -0.16 5.21
N ALA A 19 -6.96 -1.45 5.54
CA ALA A 19 -8.11 -2.21 6.01
C ALA A 19 -8.67 -1.62 7.29
N GLU A 20 -7.79 -1.19 8.19
CA GLU A 20 -8.20 -0.55 9.43
C GLU A 20 -8.92 0.76 9.14
N LYS A 21 -8.42 1.52 8.18
CA LYS A 21 -9.02 2.80 7.81
C LYS A 21 -10.46 2.62 7.33
N ILE A 22 -10.73 1.57 6.57
CA ILE A 22 -12.07 1.31 6.09
C ILE A 22 -12.86 0.38 7.01
N ASN A 23 -12.26 0.02 8.14
CA ASN A 23 -12.93 -0.78 9.17
C ASN A 23 -13.37 -2.15 8.65
N GLU A 24 -12.49 -2.83 7.95
CA GLU A 24 -12.73 -4.18 7.45
C GLU A 24 -11.59 -5.11 7.84
N PRO A 25 -11.83 -6.41 7.92
CA PRO A 25 -10.76 -7.36 8.22
C PRO A 25 -9.70 -7.34 7.13
N PHE A 26 -8.44 -7.49 7.53
CA PHE A 26 -7.35 -7.48 6.56
C PHE A 26 -7.31 -8.77 5.76
N ASP A 27 -7.15 -8.63 4.44
CA ASP A 27 -6.95 -9.75 3.54
C ASP A 27 -5.92 -9.31 2.52
N GLU A 28 -4.76 -9.97 2.51
CA GLU A 28 -3.67 -9.53 1.63
C GLU A 28 -4.03 -9.68 0.15
N GLU A 29 -5.00 -10.51 -0.17
CA GLU A 29 -5.43 -10.66 -1.57
C GLU A 29 -6.22 -9.45 -2.07
N CYS A 30 -6.61 -8.57 -1.16
CA CYS A 30 -7.30 -7.34 -1.53
C CYS A 30 -6.35 -6.22 -1.91
N ILE A 31 -5.05 -6.43 -1.81
CA ILE A 31 -4.06 -5.41 -2.12
C ILE A 31 -3.73 -5.43 -3.60
N TYR A 32 -3.80 -4.26 -4.24
CA TYR A 32 -3.42 -4.09 -5.64
C TYR A 32 -2.42 -2.97 -5.74
N ILE A 33 -1.46 -3.11 -6.63
CA ILE A 33 -0.40 -2.12 -6.82
C ILE A 33 -0.40 -1.70 -8.27
N GLN A 34 -0.38 -0.39 -8.50
CA GLN A 34 -0.38 0.16 -9.84
C GLN A 34 0.69 1.24 -9.96
N PRO A 35 1.62 1.12 -10.90
CA PRO A 35 2.60 2.17 -11.11
C PRO A 35 1.91 3.43 -11.62
N THR A 36 2.27 4.57 -11.05
CA THR A 36 1.72 5.86 -11.47
C THR A 36 2.78 6.75 -12.07
N ASP A 37 4.05 6.49 -11.75
CA ASP A 37 5.18 7.22 -12.31
C ASP A 37 6.43 6.36 -12.13
N GLU A 38 7.57 6.83 -12.56
CA GLU A 38 8.81 6.06 -12.48
C GLU A 38 9.17 5.68 -11.06
N ASP A 39 8.96 6.61 -10.13
CA ASP A 39 9.33 6.40 -8.75
C ASP A 39 8.11 6.38 -7.84
N GLU A 40 6.93 6.09 -8.35
CA GLU A 40 5.71 6.25 -7.58
C GLU A 40 4.74 5.12 -7.88
N ILE A 41 4.12 4.57 -6.85
CA ILE A 41 3.08 3.56 -7.05
C ILE A 41 1.85 3.94 -6.23
N SER A 42 0.70 3.51 -6.73
CA SER A 42 -0.56 3.59 -5.98
C SER A 42 -0.81 2.21 -5.39
N ILE A 43 -1.03 2.16 -4.08
CA ILE A 43 -1.46 0.93 -3.44
C ILE A 43 -2.95 1.07 -3.20
N GLN A 44 -3.72 0.10 -3.68
CA GLN A 44 -5.16 0.10 -3.55
C GLN A 44 -5.58 -1.12 -2.74
N TYR A 45 -6.59 -0.92 -1.90
CA TYR A 45 -7.13 -2.01 -1.11
C TYR A 45 -8.63 -2.08 -1.42
N TYR A 46 -9.04 -3.17 -2.02
CA TYR A 46 -10.44 -3.35 -2.38
C TYR A 46 -11.08 -4.30 -1.38
N GLY A 47 -11.74 -3.73 -0.39
CA GLY A 47 -12.42 -4.49 0.64
C GLY A 47 -13.75 -5.05 0.15
N ARG A 48 -14.55 -5.53 1.09
CA ARG A 48 -15.83 -6.13 0.75
C ARG A 48 -16.84 -5.09 0.30
N GLU A 49 -16.86 -3.97 0.99
CA GLU A 49 -17.82 -2.91 0.69
C GLU A 49 -17.17 -1.55 0.49
N ARG A 50 -15.93 -1.40 0.94
CA ARG A 50 -15.23 -0.12 0.91
C ARG A 50 -13.84 -0.32 0.34
N ASN A 51 -13.31 0.72 -0.25
CA ASN A 51 -12.00 0.68 -0.88
C ASN A 51 -11.15 1.84 -0.39
N ALA A 52 -9.84 1.64 -0.43
CA ALA A 52 -8.90 2.68 -0.02
C ALA A 52 -7.74 2.74 -1.00
N GLU A 53 -7.04 3.86 -0.98
CA GLU A 53 -5.89 4.08 -1.85
C GLU A 53 -4.87 4.96 -1.14
N VAL A 54 -3.60 4.68 -1.39
CA VAL A 54 -2.52 5.56 -0.96
C VAL A 54 -1.43 5.54 -2.03
N VAL A 55 -0.80 6.69 -2.24
CA VAL A 55 0.31 6.81 -3.18
C VAL A 55 1.58 6.86 -2.37
N ILE A 56 2.58 6.09 -2.77
CA ILE A 56 3.87 6.08 -2.09
C ILE A 56 4.99 6.32 -3.11
N GLU A 57 6.11 6.81 -2.62
CA GLU A 57 7.27 7.05 -3.47
C GLU A 57 8.32 5.98 -3.21
N LEU A 58 8.97 5.56 -4.27
CA LEU A 58 9.98 4.52 -4.22
C LEU A 58 11.35 5.09 -4.54
N GLY A 59 12.33 4.58 -3.85
CA GLY A 59 13.72 4.84 -4.20
C GLY A 59 14.28 3.70 -5.01
N ASN A 60 15.58 3.52 -4.94
CA ASN A 60 16.24 2.45 -5.66
C ASN A 60 15.83 1.10 -5.09
N VAL A 61 15.73 0.10 -5.94
CA VAL A 61 15.49 -1.29 -5.55
C VAL A 61 14.21 -1.47 -4.73
N ASN A 62 13.15 -0.80 -5.13
CA ASN A 62 11.85 -0.91 -4.48
C ASN A 62 11.87 -0.54 -3.00
N GLU A 63 12.67 0.44 -2.67
CA GLU A 63 12.70 0.95 -1.30
C GLU A 63 11.67 2.06 -1.18
N ILE A 64 10.81 1.97 -0.16
CA ILE A 64 9.82 3.01 0.06
C ILE A 64 10.52 4.21 0.69
N THR A 65 10.51 5.35 0.01
CA THR A 65 11.14 6.55 0.50
C THR A 65 10.13 7.54 1.10
N TYR A 66 8.87 7.40 0.77
CA TYR A 66 7.84 8.25 1.37
C TYR A 66 6.54 7.46 1.51
N TYR A 67 5.98 7.48 2.69
CA TYR A 67 4.66 6.94 2.96
C TYR A 67 4.12 7.61 4.21
N ASP A 68 2.92 8.15 4.13
CA ASP A 68 2.24 8.76 5.26
C ASP A 68 0.88 8.09 5.42
N PRO A 69 0.63 7.42 6.55
CA PRO A 69 -0.69 6.79 6.78
C PRO A 69 -1.84 7.78 6.68
N ASN A 70 -1.59 9.05 6.93
CA ASN A 70 -2.63 10.06 6.81
C ASN A 70 -3.04 10.32 5.38
N ASP A 71 -2.23 9.88 4.42
CA ASP A 71 -2.57 10.01 3.00
C ASP A 71 -3.47 8.89 2.51
N ILE A 72 -3.72 7.87 3.32
CA ILE A 72 -4.66 6.83 2.95
C ILE A 72 -6.05 7.44 2.91
N LYS A 73 -6.71 7.29 1.78
CA LYS A 73 -8.06 7.81 1.64
C LYS A 73 -8.98 6.76 1.07
N GLU A 74 -10.23 6.84 1.48
CA GLU A 74 -11.26 5.96 0.97
C GLU A 74 -11.67 6.42 -0.42
N ILE A 75 -11.83 5.49 -1.34
CA ILE A 75 -12.20 5.82 -2.70
C ILE A 75 -13.51 5.16 -3.09
#